data_bf1216ca56039d72db0c60f4687969fe
#
_entry.id   bf1216ca56039d72db0c60f4687969fe
#
_cell.length_a   1.000
_cell.length_b   1.000
_cell.length_c   1.000
_cell.angle_alpha   90.00
_cell.angle_beta   90.00
_cell.angle_gamma   90.00
#
_symmetry.space_group_name_H-M   'P 1'
#
loop_
_entity.id
_entity.type
_entity.pdbx_description
1 polymer ?
#
loop_
_entity_poly.entity_id
_entity_poly.type
_entity_poly.pdbx_seq_one_letter_code
_entity_poly.pdbx_strand_id
1 'polypeptide(L)'
;MMREDEAALCEMVLVELWNGARGESEKRVLRDLQEVLPVLPISAVVWLKAMSVAQACRGAGVTAPAADVVIAACAFHHGVELEHCDGHLDAVKTAWESAR
;
A
#
# COMPACT_ATOMS: atom_id res chain seq x y z
N MET A 1 11.70 -9.00 -8.61
CA MET A 1 12.42 -7.76 -8.36
C MET A 1 11.68 -6.58 -8.96
N MET A 2 11.53 -5.54 -8.20
CA MET A 2 10.90 -4.33 -8.72
C MET A 2 11.89 -3.55 -9.56
N ARG A 3 11.48 -3.20 -10.76
CA ARG A 3 12.32 -2.38 -11.61
C ARG A 3 12.10 -0.91 -11.25
N GLU A 4 13.04 -0.07 -11.69
CA GLU A 4 12.97 1.35 -11.39
C GLU A 4 11.66 1.98 -11.81
N ASP A 5 11.19 1.61 -13.00
CA ASP A 5 9.97 2.20 -13.54
C ASP A 5 8.72 1.70 -12.84
N GLU A 6 8.87 0.72 -11.94
CA GLU A 6 7.74 0.20 -11.17
C GLU A 6 7.65 0.81 -9.78
N ALA A 7 8.64 1.58 -9.38
CA ALA A 7 8.63 2.22 -8.07
C ALA A 7 7.57 3.30 -8.04
N ALA A 8 6.71 3.24 -7.05
CA ALA A 8 5.60 4.17 -6.91
C ALA A 8 5.17 4.29 -5.47
N LEU A 9 4.47 5.36 -5.15
CA LEU A 9 3.93 5.59 -3.82
C LEU A 9 2.42 5.49 -3.88
N CYS A 10 1.84 4.79 -2.92
CA CYS A 10 0.39 4.77 -2.74
C CYS A 10 0.01 5.99 -1.91
N GLU A 11 -1.15 6.58 -2.19
CA GLU A 11 -1.61 7.73 -1.42
C GLU A 11 -1.69 7.43 0.08
N MET A 12 -2.08 6.22 0.44
CA MET A 12 -2.15 5.85 1.85
C MET A 12 -0.77 5.81 2.49
N VAL A 13 0.24 5.36 1.75
CA VAL A 13 1.61 5.37 2.25
C VAL A 13 2.06 6.79 2.53
N LEU A 14 1.69 7.71 1.64
CA LEU A 14 2.03 9.12 1.84
C LEU A 14 1.41 9.66 3.11
N VAL A 15 0.16 9.31 3.38
CA VAL A 15 -0.49 9.76 4.60
C VAL A 15 0.30 9.27 5.82
N GLU A 16 0.71 8.01 5.79
CA GLU A 16 1.46 7.47 6.90
C GLU A 16 2.82 8.14 7.08
N LEU A 17 3.50 8.39 5.97
CA LEU A 17 4.79 9.07 6.03
C LEU A 17 4.66 10.48 6.56
N TRP A 18 3.67 11.24 6.07
CA TRP A 18 3.45 12.59 6.56
C TRP A 18 3.01 12.61 8.02
N ASN A 19 2.24 11.61 8.42
CA ASN A 19 1.81 11.51 9.81
C ASN A 19 3.00 11.35 10.75
N GLY A 20 4.08 10.73 10.28
CA GLY A 20 5.27 10.54 11.07
C GLY A 20 6.34 11.61 10.92
N ALA A 21 6.18 12.53 9.96
CA ALA A 21 7.18 13.56 9.72
C ALA A 21 7.18 14.62 10.80
N ARG A 22 8.35 14.95 11.31
CA ARG A 22 8.44 15.84 12.46
C ARG A 22 9.14 17.16 12.20
N GLY A 23 10.18 17.18 11.44
CA GLY A 23 10.94 18.39 11.20
C GLY A 23 10.93 18.81 9.76
N GLU A 24 11.43 20.01 9.51
CA GLU A 24 11.46 20.52 8.13
C GLU A 24 12.30 19.67 7.20
N SER A 25 13.39 19.07 7.72
CA SER A 25 14.22 18.24 6.86
C SER A 25 13.48 16.97 6.43
N GLU A 26 12.69 16.36 7.32
CA GLU A 26 11.91 15.20 6.97
C GLU A 26 10.81 15.55 5.96
N LYS A 27 10.18 16.69 6.17
CA LYS A 27 9.13 17.14 5.26
C LYS A 27 9.68 17.45 3.88
N ARG A 28 10.90 17.98 3.82
CA ARG A 28 11.54 18.25 2.53
C ARG A 28 11.78 16.94 1.78
N VAL A 29 12.25 15.92 2.49
CA VAL A 29 12.49 14.61 1.87
C VAL A 29 11.20 14.06 1.28
N LEU A 30 10.08 14.20 2.01
CA LEU A 30 8.80 13.70 1.51
C LEU A 30 8.34 14.47 0.29
N ARG A 31 8.51 15.79 0.30
CA ARG A 31 8.15 16.58 -0.87
C ARG A 31 8.98 16.19 -2.09
N ASP A 32 10.28 15.95 -1.88
CA ASP A 32 11.16 15.54 -2.97
C ASP A 32 10.76 14.18 -3.52
N LEU A 33 10.42 13.25 -2.63
CA LEU A 33 9.97 11.92 -3.06
C LEU A 33 8.73 12.01 -3.93
N GLN A 34 7.79 12.86 -3.54
CA GLN A 34 6.55 13.01 -4.29
C GLN A 34 6.77 13.61 -5.67
N GLU A 35 7.86 14.36 -5.85
CA GLU A 35 8.20 14.91 -7.15
C GLU A 35 8.86 13.88 -8.06
N VAL A 36 9.57 12.92 -7.48
CA VAL A 36 10.34 11.95 -8.23
C VAL A 36 9.56 10.68 -8.55
N LEU A 37 8.77 10.20 -7.60
CA LEU A 37 8.04 8.95 -7.78
C LEU A 37 6.59 9.20 -8.12
N PRO A 38 6.01 8.38 -9.00
CA PRO A 38 4.59 8.49 -9.28
C PRO A 38 3.78 8.12 -8.05
N VAL A 39 2.64 8.79 -7.90
CA VAL A 39 1.73 8.54 -6.80
C VAL A 39 0.52 7.79 -7.34
N LEU A 40 0.28 6.60 -6.82
CA LEU A 40 -0.85 5.79 -7.24
C LEU A 40 -2.10 6.24 -6.49
N PRO A 41 -3.13 6.66 -7.22
CA PRO A 41 -4.34 7.15 -6.56
C PRO A 41 -5.17 6.01 -5.96
N ILE A 42 -5.90 6.34 -4.92
CA ILE A 42 -6.87 5.42 -4.34
C ILE A 42 -8.24 5.84 -4.84
N SER A 43 -8.64 5.24 -5.95
CA SER A 43 -9.93 5.53 -6.57
C SER A 43 -11.04 4.78 -5.86
N ALA A 44 -12.28 5.04 -6.28
CA ALA A 44 -13.42 4.32 -5.75
C ALA A 44 -13.28 2.82 -5.95
N VAL A 45 -12.72 2.40 -7.09
CA VAL A 45 -12.51 0.98 -7.37
C VAL A 45 -11.50 0.38 -6.39
N VAL A 46 -10.45 1.13 -6.07
CA VAL A 46 -9.45 0.64 -5.09
C VAL A 46 -10.08 0.49 -3.72
N TRP A 47 -10.93 1.43 -3.32
CA TRP A 47 -11.62 1.31 -2.03
C TRP A 47 -12.51 0.07 -1.98
N LEU A 48 -13.23 -0.23 -3.06
CA LEU A 48 -14.04 -1.44 -3.13
C LEU A 48 -13.17 -2.69 -3.05
N LYS A 49 -12.03 -2.66 -3.75
CA LYS A 49 -11.10 -3.77 -3.70
C LYS A 49 -10.55 -3.96 -2.28
N ALA A 50 -10.28 -2.87 -1.59
CA ALA A 50 -9.80 -2.94 -0.21
C ALA A 50 -10.80 -3.64 0.69
N MET A 51 -12.08 -3.38 0.49
CA MET A 51 -13.11 -4.07 1.26
C MET A 51 -13.09 -5.56 1.00
N SER A 52 -12.89 -5.97 -0.25
CA SER A 52 -12.79 -7.38 -0.60
C SER A 52 -11.54 -8.02 -0.02
N VAL A 53 -10.42 -7.30 -0.06
CA VAL A 53 -9.17 -7.79 0.53
C VAL A 53 -9.35 -7.97 2.04
N ALA A 54 -10.03 -7.02 2.69
CA ALA A 54 -10.28 -7.12 4.13
C ALA A 54 -11.08 -8.38 4.45
N GLN A 55 -12.10 -8.68 3.66
CA GLN A 55 -12.90 -9.89 3.86
C GLN A 55 -12.07 -11.14 3.65
N ALA A 56 -11.21 -11.15 2.65
CA ALA A 56 -10.33 -12.29 2.40
C ALA A 56 -9.39 -12.53 3.58
N CYS A 57 -8.84 -11.44 4.14
CA CYS A 57 -7.97 -11.55 5.31
C CYS A 57 -8.73 -12.14 6.50
N ARG A 58 -9.92 -11.64 6.73
CA ARG A 58 -10.72 -12.14 7.84
C ARG A 58 -11.04 -13.62 7.67
N GLY A 59 -11.39 -14.04 6.45
CA GLY A 59 -11.68 -15.44 6.17
C GLY A 59 -10.48 -16.34 6.34
N ALA A 60 -9.29 -15.82 6.14
CA ALA A 60 -8.04 -16.57 6.29
C ALA A 60 -7.45 -16.47 7.69
N GLY A 61 -8.12 -15.76 8.61
CA GLY A 61 -7.59 -15.57 9.95
C GLY A 61 -6.42 -14.62 10.02
N VAL A 62 -6.27 -13.75 9.03
CA VAL A 62 -5.17 -12.78 8.99
C VAL A 62 -5.65 -11.47 9.58
N THR A 63 -4.92 -10.99 10.59
CA THR A 63 -5.19 -9.69 11.19
C THR A 63 -4.18 -8.70 10.63
N ALA A 64 -4.69 -7.67 9.97
CA ALA A 64 -3.83 -6.65 9.40
C ALA A 64 -4.46 -5.27 9.65
N PRO A 65 -3.62 -4.24 9.91
CA PRO A 65 -4.14 -2.88 10.04
C PRO A 65 -4.85 -2.45 8.77
N ALA A 66 -5.87 -1.62 8.93
CA ALA A 66 -6.65 -1.16 7.77
C ALA A 66 -5.77 -0.47 6.73
N ALA A 67 -4.79 0.32 7.17
CA ALA A 67 -3.91 0.99 6.22
C ALA A 67 -3.16 -0.01 5.33
N ASP A 68 -2.70 -1.12 5.90
CA ASP A 68 -1.99 -2.14 5.14
C ASP A 68 -2.91 -2.80 4.11
N VAL A 69 -4.17 -3.00 4.47
CA VAL A 69 -5.16 -3.57 3.55
C VAL A 69 -5.37 -2.63 2.36
N VAL A 70 -5.48 -1.34 2.61
CA VAL A 70 -5.66 -0.36 1.54
C VAL A 70 -4.43 -0.28 0.66
N ILE A 71 -3.24 -0.30 1.26
CA ILE A 71 -1.99 -0.28 0.50
C ILE A 71 -1.91 -1.51 -0.41
N ALA A 72 -2.23 -2.68 0.13
CA ALA A 72 -2.21 -3.91 -0.64
C ALA A 72 -3.21 -3.86 -1.80
N ALA A 73 -4.43 -3.37 -1.53
CA ALA A 73 -5.44 -3.28 -2.57
C ALA A 73 -5.01 -2.33 -3.68
N CYS A 74 -4.36 -1.23 -3.32
CA CYS A 74 -3.86 -0.27 -4.28
C CYS A 74 -2.79 -0.92 -5.17
N ALA A 75 -1.86 -1.66 -4.57
CA ALA A 75 -0.82 -2.35 -5.32
C ALA A 75 -1.42 -3.41 -6.25
N PHE A 76 -2.39 -4.19 -5.77
CA PHE A 76 -3.03 -5.20 -6.59
C PHE A 76 -3.77 -4.58 -7.77
N HIS A 77 -4.45 -3.46 -7.53
CA HIS A 77 -5.22 -2.81 -8.59
C HIS A 77 -4.31 -2.24 -9.68
N HIS A 78 -3.19 -1.62 -9.28
CA HIS A 78 -2.28 -0.99 -10.21
C HIS A 78 -1.25 -1.96 -10.79
N GLY A 79 -1.25 -3.20 -10.32
CA GLY A 79 -0.36 -4.22 -10.86
C GLY A 79 1.10 -4.06 -10.47
N VAL A 80 1.37 -3.40 -9.33
CA VAL A 80 2.74 -3.28 -8.83
C VAL A 80 2.98 -4.31 -7.75
N GLU A 81 4.24 -4.70 -7.60
CA GLU A 81 4.61 -5.65 -6.58
C GLU A 81 4.68 -5.01 -5.22
N LEU A 82 4.28 -5.77 -4.21
CA LEU A 82 4.46 -5.36 -2.84
C LEU A 82 5.87 -5.73 -2.42
N GLU A 83 6.81 -4.83 -2.63
CA GLU A 83 8.18 -5.02 -2.22
C GLU A 83 8.35 -4.50 -0.83
N HIS A 84 8.27 -5.37 0.12
CA HIS A 84 8.09 -4.91 1.46
C HIS A 84 8.53 -5.91 2.46
N CYS A 85 9.09 -5.46 3.53
CA CYS A 85 9.61 -6.31 4.56
C CYS A 85 8.63 -6.56 5.69
N ASP A 86 7.46 -6.01 5.58
CA ASP A 86 6.45 -6.13 6.61
C ASP A 86 5.67 -7.41 6.44
N GLY A 87 5.66 -8.25 7.47
CA GLY A 87 4.95 -9.52 7.41
C GLY A 87 3.46 -9.37 7.23
N HIS A 88 2.89 -8.24 7.63
CA HIS A 88 1.46 -8.00 7.44
C HIS A 88 1.10 -7.99 5.97
N LEU A 89 1.90 -7.35 5.14
CA LEU A 89 1.59 -7.27 3.72
C LEU A 89 1.77 -8.60 3.03
N ASP A 90 2.76 -9.39 3.44
CA ASP A 90 2.91 -10.74 2.91
C ASP A 90 1.71 -11.62 3.25
N ALA A 91 1.22 -11.53 4.49
CA ALA A 91 0.06 -12.31 4.91
C ALA A 91 -1.19 -11.86 4.15
N VAL A 92 -1.34 -10.56 3.94
CA VAL A 92 -2.48 -10.02 3.20
C VAL A 92 -2.46 -10.53 1.76
N LYS A 93 -1.29 -10.52 1.14
CA LYS A 93 -1.16 -11.01 -0.24
C LYS A 93 -1.54 -12.48 -0.34
N THR A 94 -1.05 -13.28 0.59
CA THR A 94 -1.35 -14.71 0.60
C THR A 94 -2.85 -14.94 0.78
N ALA A 95 -3.48 -14.23 1.71
CA ALA A 95 -4.91 -14.36 1.95
C ALA A 95 -5.71 -13.98 0.71
N TRP A 96 -5.31 -12.91 0.04
CA TRP A 96 -6.01 -12.45 -1.15
C TRP A 96 -5.90 -13.47 -2.28
N GLU A 97 -4.70 -13.99 -2.49
CA GLU A 97 -4.47 -14.98 -3.55
C GLU A 97 -5.23 -16.26 -3.30
N SER A 98 -5.34 -16.67 -2.05
CA SER A 98 -6.07 -17.89 -1.70
C SER A 98 -7.58 -17.76 -1.84
N ALA A 99 -8.10 -16.55 -1.72
CA ALA A 99 -9.54 -16.31 -1.77
C ALA A 99 -10.07 -16.17 -3.20
N ARG A 100 -9.19 -16.02 -4.16
CA ARG A 100 -9.59 -15.77 -5.56
C ARG A 100 -9.96 -17.05 -6.28
#